data_08cf6f2aabc45fb0657ac3e52c06852e
#
_entry.id   08cf6f2aabc45fb0657ac3e52c06852e
#
_cell.length_a   1.000
_cell.length_b   1.000
_cell.length_c   1.000
_cell.angle_alpha   90.00
_cell.angle_beta   90.00
_cell.angle_gamma   90.00
#
_symmetry.space_group_name_H-M   'P 1'
#
loop_
_entity.id
_entity.type
_entity.pdbx_description
1 polymer ?
#
loop_
_entity_poly.entity_id
_entity_poly.type
_entity_poly.pdbx_seq_one_letter_code
_entity_poly.pdbx_strand_id
1 'polypeptide(L)'
;RVQRGDNDVEVEVFDGSEIGRLQVGFNRMMEESAERRVLRELFGQHVGEDVARRALQFGTELGGETRFVAVLFVDMVGSTATASERPPGDVVVLLNEFFRVVVDVIDKHHGFVNKFMGDAALAIFGAPLDRPDAPTAALAAARDLRFALNDITGLDIGIGVSAGLAVAGNIGAKERFEYTVIGDPVNEASRLTELAKLRPGRVLASTSAVYFASDEEQEHWELGDQVQLRGRRRLTHLAWPVERP
;
A
#
# COMPACT_ATOMS: atom_id res chain seq x y z
N ARG A 1 19.65 -26.77 -16.91
CA ARG A 1 18.69 -26.49 -15.83
C ARG A 1 18.89 -25.09 -15.26
N VAL A 2 20.08 -24.70 -14.85
CA VAL A 2 20.37 -23.33 -14.34
C VAL A 2 19.95 -22.21 -15.32
N GLN A 3 20.12 -22.40 -16.64
CA GLN A 3 19.64 -21.47 -17.68
C GLN A 3 18.12 -21.33 -17.77
N ARG A 4 17.35 -22.19 -17.10
CA ARG A 4 15.89 -22.15 -17.03
C ARG A 4 15.35 -21.66 -15.68
N GLY A 5 16.21 -21.07 -14.83
CA GLY A 5 15.83 -20.55 -13.52
C GLY A 5 15.66 -21.60 -12.41
N ASP A 6 16.04 -22.85 -12.68
CA ASP A 6 16.04 -23.94 -11.68
C ASP A 6 17.35 -23.82 -10.89
N ASN A 7 17.28 -23.16 -9.73
CA ASN A 7 18.45 -22.87 -8.88
C ASN A 7 18.66 -23.89 -7.76
N ASP A 8 17.86 -24.97 -7.67
CA ASP A 8 18.03 -26.08 -6.73
C ASP A 8 18.88 -27.21 -7.35
N VAL A 9 19.91 -26.85 -8.08
CA VAL A 9 20.82 -27.81 -8.69
C VAL A 9 22.05 -27.96 -7.82
N GLU A 10 22.13 -29.05 -7.08
CA GLU A 10 23.35 -29.53 -6.44
C GLU A 10 24.14 -30.41 -7.41
N VAL A 11 25.41 -30.12 -7.59
CA VAL A 11 26.33 -30.91 -8.39
C VAL A 11 27.07 -31.87 -7.46
N GLU A 12 26.96 -33.18 -7.74
CA GLU A 12 27.63 -34.19 -6.95
C GLU A 12 29.15 -34.05 -7.05
N VAL A 13 29.82 -33.98 -5.91
CA VAL A 13 31.28 -33.82 -5.83
C VAL A 13 31.94 -35.21 -5.77
N PHE A 14 32.64 -35.59 -6.83
CA PHE A 14 33.17 -36.94 -6.98
C PHE A 14 34.60 -37.16 -6.41
N ASP A 15 35.41 -36.11 -6.39
CA ASP A 15 36.83 -36.22 -5.94
C ASP A 15 37.42 -34.86 -5.47
N GLY A 16 38.68 -34.93 -5.00
CA GLY A 16 39.44 -33.75 -4.59
C GLY A 16 40.22 -33.05 -5.72
N SER A 17 39.98 -33.40 -6.98
CA SER A 17 40.60 -32.81 -8.15
C SER A 17 40.23 -31.36 -8.36
N GLU A 18 40.85 -30.69 -9.36
CA GLU A 18 40.47 -29.35 -9.74
C GLU A 18 38.97 -29.22 -10.13
N ILE A 19 38.42 -30.27 -10.72
CA ILE A 19 37.01 -30.36 -11.08
C ILE A 19 36.15 -30.47 -9.82
N GLY A 20 36.51 -31.31 -8.84
CA GLY A 20 35.81 -31.39 -7.56
C GLY A 20 35.79 -30.08 -6.79
N ARG A 21 36.89 -29.32 -6.81
CA ARG A 21 36.94 -27.98 -6.21
C ARG A 21 36.04 -26.98 -6.93
N LEU A 22 35.92 -27.07 -8.26
CA LEU A 22 34.96 -26.26 -9.02
C LEU A 22 33.53 -26.62 -8.68
N GLN A 23 33.22 -27.92 -8.52
CA GLN A 23 31.88 -28.40 -8.11
C GLN A 23 31.49 -27.88 -6.72
N VAL A 24 32.42 -27.93 -5.75
CA VAL A 24 32.21 -27.35 -4.41
C VAL A 24 31.97 -25.83 -4.49
N GLY A 25 32.80 -25.11 -5.27
CA GLY A 25 32.64 -23.67 -5.48
C GLY A 25 31.30 -23.32 -6.14
N PHE A 26 30.88 -24.11 -7.11
CA PHE A 26 29.57 -23.97 -7.76
C PHE A 26 28.40 -24.17 -6.78
N ASN A 27 28.42 -25.28 -6.01
CA ASN A 27 27.36 -25.56 -5.05
C ASN A 27 27.25 -24.45 -4.00
N ARG A 28 28.38 -23.95 -3.47
CA ARG A 28 28.40 -22.81 -2.56
C ARG A 28 27.79 -21.54 -3.18
N MET A 29 28.12 -21.24 -4.43
CA MET A 29 27.53 -20.10 -5.15
C MET A 29 26.02 -20.25 -5.34
N MET A 30 25.54 -21.48 -5.60
CA MET A 30 24.11 -21.76 -5.73
C MET A 30 23.39 -21.61 -4.40
N GLU A 31 23.97 -22.10 -3.29
CA GLU A 31 23.45 -21.94 -1.93
C GLU A 31 23.36 -20.45 -1.54
N GLU A 32 24.44 -19.68 -1.73
CA GLU A 32 24.44 -18.23 -1.48
C GLU A 32 23.40 -17.48 -2.36
N SER A 33 23.20 -17.94 -3.59
CA SER A 33 22.19 -17.38 -4.50
C SER A 33 20.77 -17.70 -4.04
N ALA A 34 20.51 -18.90 -3.54
CA ALA A 34 19.22 -19.30 -3.00
C ALA A 34 18.88 -18.50 -1.72
N GLU A 35 19.84 -18.36 -0.80
CA GLU A 35 19.69 -17.55 0.41
C GLU A 35 19.35 -16.09 0.09
N ARG A 36 20.08 -15.47 -0.86
CA ARG A 36 19.80 -14.10 -1.32
C ARG A 36 18.40 -13.96 -1.93
N ARG A 37 17.91 -14.99 -2.63
CA ARG A 37 16.56 -15.00 -3.19
C ARG A 37 15.51 -14.99 -2.08
N VAL A 38 15.63 -15.89 -1.10
CA VAL A 38 14.73 -15.97 0.06
C VAL A 38 14.72 -14.64 0.83
N LEU A 39 15.88 -14.05 1.09
CA LEU A 39 15.98 -12.75 1.75
C LEU A 39 15.32 -11.63 0.94
N ARG A 40 15.46 -11.65 -0.40
CA ARG A 40 14.80 -10.66 -1.28
C ARG A 40 13.28 -10.82 -1.28
N GLU A 41 12.78 -12.06 -1.32
CA GLU A 41 11.35 -12.35 -1.25
C GLU A 41 10.76 -11.91 0.09
N LEU A 42 11.40 -12.26 1.20
CA LEU A 42 11.00 -11.82 2.54
C LEU A 42 11.04 -10.30 2.68
N PHE A 43 12.09 -9.64 2.16
CA PHE A 43 12.19 -8.19 2.17
C PHE A 43 11.07 -7.55 1.34
N GLY A 44 10.78 -8.09 0.14
CA GLY A 44 9.66 -7.65 -0.70
C GLY A 44 8.30 -7.78 -0.01
N GLN A 45 8.07 -8.89 0.72
CA GLN A 45 6.83 -9.08 1.48
C GLN A 45 6.68 -8.08 2.64
N HIS A 46 7.79 -7.64 3.25
CA HIS A 46 7.75 -6.70 4.39
C HIS A 46 7.66 -5.24 3.98
N VAL A 47 8.34 -4.84 2.91
CA VAL A 47 8.41 -3.42 2.50
C VAL A 47 7.66 -3.12 1.21
N GLY A 48 7.16 -4.15 0.51
CA GLY A 48 6.58 -4.04 -0.82
C GLY A 48 7.64 -4.15 -1.93
N GLU A 49 7.28 -4.82 -3.04
CA GLU A 49 8.22 -5.08 -4.15
C GLU A 49 8.78 -3.80 -4.79
N ASP A 50 7.95 -2.76 -4.94
CA ASP A 50 8.36 -1.51 -5.58
C ASP A 50 9.36 -0.73 -4.71
N VAL A 51 9.20 -0.75 -3.38
CA VAL A 51 10.16 -0.17 -2.44
C VAL A 51 11.47 -0.96 -2.45
N ALA A 52 11.39 -2.29 -2.45
CA ALA A 52 12.56 -3.17 -2.54
C ALA A 52 13.33 -2.91 -3.84
N ARG A 53 12.63 -2.80 -4.97
CA ARG A 53 13.21 -2.48 -6.29
C ARG A 53 13.86 -1.11 -6.30
N ARG A 54 13.20 -0.09 -5.75
CA ARG A 54 13.75 1.27 -5.64
C ARG A 54 15.01 1.28 -4.76
N ALA A 55 15.00 0.60 -3.62
CA ALA A 55 16.17 0.51 -2.74
C ALA A 55 17.38 -0.13 -3.43
N LEU A 56 17.16 -1.14 -4.28
CA LEU A 56 18.21 -1.76 -5.07
C LEU A 56 18.77 -0.85 -6.18
N GLN A 57 17.95 0.03 -6.74
CA GLN A 57 18.35 0.93 -7.84
C GLN A 57 19.00 2.22 -7.34
N PHE A 58 18.50 2.81 -6.27
CA PHE A 58 18.86 4.15 -5.82
C PHE A 58 19.48 4.19 -4.42
N GLY A 59 19.62 3.03 -3.78
CA GLY A 59 20.13 2.94 -2.41
C GLY A 59 19.07 3.23 -1.35
N THR A 60 19.56 3.27 -0.10
CA THR A 60 18.70 3.40 1.11
C THR A 60 19.07 4.64 1.93
N GLU A 61 19.61 5.68 1.29
CA GLU A 61 19.93 6.93 1.98
C GLU A 61 18.67 7.59 2.54
N LEU A 62 18.83 8.18 3.74
CA LEU A 62 17.76 8.96 4.37
C LEU A 62 17.49 10.23 3.58
N GLY A 63 16.23 10.60 3.46
CA GLY A 63 15.78 11.78 2.75
C GLY A 63 14.58 11.48 1.87
N GLY A 64 14.17 12.47 1.11
CA GLY A 64 13.01 12.33 0.23
C GLY A 64 12.96 13.44 -0.81
N GLU A 65 12.09 13.26 -1.75
CA GLU A 65 11.82 14.22 -2.84
C GLU A 65 10.35 14.64 -2.81
N THR A 66 10.08 15.86 -3.23
CA THR A 66 8.70 16.34 -3.37
C THR A 66 8.08 15.70 -4.60
N ARG A 67 6.97 14.99 -4.39
CA ARG A 67 6.19 14.33 -5.43
C ARG A 67 4.72 14.70 -5.32
N PHE A 68 4.03 14.68 -6.45
CA PHE A 68 2.58 14.71 -6.46
C PHE A 68 2.08 13.28 -6.28
N VAL A 69 1.34 13.04 -5.20
CA VAL A 69 0.84 11.71 -4.83
C VAL A 69 -0.65 11.76 -4.56
N ALA A 70 -1.32 10.63 -4.73
CA ALA A 70 -2.61 10.39 -4.13
C ALA A 70 -2.46 9.39 -2.99
N VAL A 71 -3.19 9.63 -1.92
CA VAL A 71 -3.16 8.87 -0.66
C VAL A 71 -4.54 8.36 -0.36
N LEU A 72 -4.64 7.07 -0.07
CA LEU A 72 -5.86 6.40 0.35
C LEU A 72 -5.66 5.79 1.73
N PHE A 73 -6.53 6.13 2.66
CA PHE A 73 -6.69 5.42 3.92
C PHE A 73 -7.97 4.60 3.87
N VAL A 74 -7.90 3.37 4.37
CA VAL A 74 -9.06 2.53 4.68
C VAL A 74 -8.94 2.05 6.11
N ASP A 75 -10.06 2.08 6.86
CA ASP A 75 -10.04 1.78 8.29
C ASP A 75 -11.39 1.17 8.70
N MET A 76 -11.36 0.16 9.57
CA MET A 76 -12.56 -0.53 10.05
C MET A 76 -13.37 0.33 11.02
N VAL A 77 -14.68 0.22 10.94
CA VAL A 77 -15.59 0.85 11.89
C VAL A 77 -15.82 -0.10 13.08
N GLY A 78 -15.61 0.41 14.30
CA GLY A 78 -15.93 -0.35 15.51
C GLY A 78 -15.02 -1.54 15.80
N SER A 79 -13.81 -1.57 15.23
CA SER A 79 -12.83 -2.66 15.41
C SER A 79 -12.54 -2.97 16.88
N THR A 80 -12.45 -1.96 17.74
CA THR A 80 -12.25 -2.13 19.19
C THR A 80 -13.39 -2.94 19.83
N ALA A 81 -14.63 -2.68 19.47
CA ALA A 81 -15.78 -3.45 19.93
C ALA A 81 -15.72 -4.89 19.39
N THR A 82 -15.44 -5.05 18.10
CA THR A 82 -15.27 -6.35 17.45
C THR A 82 -14.18 -7.18 18.13
N ALA A 83 -13.04 -6.55 18.45
CA ALA A 83 -11.92 -7.22 19.13
C ALA A 83 -12.25 -7.62 20.58
N SER A 84 -13.13 -6.88 21.27
CA SER A 84 -13.54 -7.22 22.66
C SER A 84 -14.61 -8.32 22.71
N GLU A 85 -15.39 -8.51 21.63
CA GLU A 85 -16.50 -9.46 21.58
C GLU A 85 -16.14 -10.81 20.94
N ARG A 86 -14.99 -10.90 20.25
CA ARG A 86 -14.55 -12.11 19.52
C ARG A 86 -13.27 -12.71 20.13
N PRO A 87 -13.08 -14.02 20.00
CA PRO A 87 -11.79 -14.64 20.33
C PRO A 87 -10.64 -14.00 19.52
N PRO A 88 -9.45 -13.80 20.08
CA PRO A 88 -8.33 -13.16 19.39
C PRO A 88 -7.95 -13.82 18.05
N GLY A 89 -8.09 -15.15 17.94
CA GLY A 89 -7.84 -15.88 16.69
C GLY A 89 -8.79 -15.47 15.57
N ASP A 90 -10.08 -15.27 15.88
CA ASP A 90 -11.09 -14.89 14.89
C ASP A 90 -10.88 -13.44 14.42
N VAL A 91 -10.41 -12.57 15.33
CA VAL A 91 -10.02 -11.18 14.98
C VAL A 91 -8.86 -11.19 13.97
N VAL A 92 -7.85 -12.03 14.19
CA VAL A 92 -6.71 -12.16 13.25
C VAL A 92 -7.16 -12.68 11.90
N VAL A 93 -8.08 -13.66 11.85
CA VAL A 93 -8.64 -14.16 10.58
C VAL A 93 -9.37 -13.06 9.84
N LEU A 94 -10.23 -12.28 10.53
CA LEU A 94 -10.96 -11.16 9.93
C LEU A 94 -10.00 -10.07 9.40
N LEU A 95 -8.98 -9.70 10.18
CA LEU A 95 -7.97 -8.72 9.76
C LEU A 95 -7.19 -9.19 8.53
N ASN A 96 -6.79 -10.47 8.49
CA ASN A 96 -6.07 -11.02 7.36
C ASN A 96 -6.94 -11.03 6.08
N GLU A 97 -8.23 -11.34 6.20
CA GLU A 97 -9.17 -11.28 5.08
C GLU A 97 -9.35 -9.84 4.59
N PHE A 98 -9.54 -8.89 5.50
CA PHE A 98 -9.60 -7.46 5.21
C PHE A 98 -8.35 -6.98 4.47
N PHE A 99 -7.15 -7.23 5.03
CA PHE A 99 -5.90 -6.79 4.42
C PHE A 99 -5.62 -7.47 3.08
N ARG A 100 -6.00 -8.74 2.91
CA ARG A 100 -5.89 -9.42 1.62
C ARG A 100 -6.68 -8.69 0.54
N VAL A 101 -7.95 -8.35 0.81
CA VAL A 101 -8.77 -7.60 -0.15
C VAL A 101 -8.20 -6.21 -0.42
N VAL A 102 -7.70 -5.53 0.63
CA VAL A 102 -7.05 -4.21 0.46
C VAL A 102 -5.84 -4.32 -0.46
N VAL A 103 -4.94 -5.27 -0.23
CA VAL A 103 -3.74 -5.48 -1.06
C VAL A 103 -4.15 -5.80 -2.50
N ASP A 104 -5.05 -6.78 -2.70
CA ASP A 104 -5.49 -7.22 -4.03
C ASP A 104 -6.05 -6.05 -4.86
N VAL A 105 -6.88 -5.19 -4.24
CA VAL A 105 -7.46 -4.04 -4.94
C VAL A 105 -6.44 -2.93 -5.18
N ILE A 106 -5.60 -2.61 -4.20
CA ILE A 106 -4.57 -1.58 -4.36
C ILE A 106 -3.58 -1.98 -5.46
N ASP A 107 -3.13 -3.24 -5.49
CA ASP A 107 -2.23 -3.76 -6.52
C ASP A 107 -2.88 -3.75 -7.91
N LYS A 108 -4.17 -4.12 -8.02
CA LYS A 108 -4.94 -4.03 -9.27
C LYS A 108 -4.92 -2.62 -9.87
N HIS A 109 -4.97 -1.60 -9.02
CA HIS A 109 -4.88 -0.19 -9.42
C HIS A 109 -3.44 0.34 -9.40
N HIS A 110 -2.45 -0.56 -9.27
CA HIS A 110 -1.03 -0.27 -9.23
C HIS A 110 -0.64 0.77 -8.17
N GLY A 111 -1.30 0.76 -7.04
CA GLY A 111 -0.94 1.48 -5.84
C GLY A 111 0.07 0.69 -5.01
N PHE A 112 0.56 1.30 -3.97
CA PHE A 112 1.49 0.71 -3.03
C PHE A 112 0.89 0.75 -1.62
N VAL A 113 0.67 -0.41 -1.00
CA VAL A 113 0.28 -0.49 0.42
C VAL A 113 1.52 -0.19 1.25
N ASN A 114 1.57 1.00 1.82
CA ASN A 114 2.72 1.50 2.59
C ASN A 114 2.85 0.82 3.95
N LYS A 115 1.74 0.76 4.68
CA LYS A 115 1.71 0.14 6.02
C LYS A 115 0.31 -0.23 6.47
N PHE A 116 0.27 -1.20 7.37
CA PHE A 116 -0.89 -1.52 8.17
C PHE A 116 -0.75 -0.87 9.56
N MET A 117 -1.83 -0.29 10.07
CA MET A 117 -1.86 0.44 11.35
C MET A 117 -3.02 -0.06 12.20
N GLY A 118 -2.81 -1.19 12.89
CA GLY A 118 -3.89 -1.87 13.62
C GLY A 118 -4.91 -2.46 12.65
N ASP A 119 -6.05 -1.84 12.53
CA ASP A 119 -7.19 -2.17 11.66
C ASP A 119 -7.33 -1.24 10.45
N ALA A 120 -6.31 -0.42 10.20
CA ALA A 120 -6.26 0.49 9.08
C ALA A 120 -5.11 0.16 8.11
N ALA A 121 -5.24 0.58 6.86
CA ALA A 121 -4.19 0.54 5.86
C ALA A 121 -4.01 1.90 5.19
N LEU A 122 -2.74 2.23 4.93
CA LEU A 122 -2.32 3.38 4.15
C LEU A 122 -1.81 2.91 2.79
N ALA A 123 -2.43 3.37 1.73
CA ALA A 123 -1.98 3.16 0.36
C ALA A 123 -1.57 4.47 -0.31
N ILE A 124 -0.57 4.38 -1.18
CA ILE A 124 0.05 5.51 -1.88
C ILE A 124 0.06 5.21 -3.38
N PHE A 125 -0.27 6.21 -4.18
CA PHE A 125 -0.20 6.20 -5.63
C PHE A 125 0.71 7.35 -6.08
N GLY A 126 1.63 7.10 -7.02
CA GLY A 126 2.63 8.09 -7.46
C GLY A 126 3.95 8.04 -6.70
N ALA A 127 4.10 7.11 -5.76
CA ALA A 127 5.35 6.77 -5.08
C ALA A 127 5.30 5.29 -4.63
N PRO A 128 6.40 4.55 -4.61
CA PRO A 128 7.78 4.93 -4.96
C PRO A 128 7.98 5.12 -6.48
N LEU A 129 7.11 4.55 -7.29
CA LEU A 129 7.13 4.72 -8.75
C LEU A 129 6.32 5.94 -9.16
N ASP A 130 6.83 6.68 -10.15
CA ASP A 130 6.15 7.85 -10.69
C ASP A 130 4.89 7.45 -11.48
N ARG A 131 3.78 8.17 -11.23
CA ARG A 131 2.47 7.83 -11.79
C ARG A 131 1.64 9.08 -12.05
N PRO A 132 1.55 9.54 -13.32
CA PRO A 132 0.78 10.74 -13.65
C PRO A 132 -0.72 10.63 -13.36
N ASP A 133 -1.28 9.42 -13.41
CA ASP A 133 -2.68 9.10 -13.16
C ASP A 133 -2.99 8.70 -11.70
N ALA A 134 -2.08 9.01 -10.77
CA ALA A 134 -2.21 8.63 -9.37
C ALA A 134 -3.57 8.97 -8.73
N PRO A 135 -4.17 10.17 -8.93
CA PRO A 135 -5.49 10.48 -8.39
C PRO A 135 -6.60 9.61 -8.98
N THR A 136 -6.58 9.37 -10.30
CA THR A 136 -7.54 8.49 -10.99
C THR A 136 -7.50 7.09 -10.39
N ALA A 137 -6.28 6.52 -10.27
CA ALA A 137 -6.09 5.19 -9.73
C ALA A 137 -6.55 5.07 -8.27
N ALA A 138 -6.23 6.08 -7.43
CA ALA A 138 -6.62 6.09 -6.03
C ALA A 138 -8.15 6.18 -5.83
N LEU A 139 -8.82 7.00 -6.63
CA LEU A 139 -10.28 7.16 -6.59
C LEU A 139 -11.00 5.90 -7.07
N ALA A 140 -10.55 5.30 -8.18
CA ALA A 140 -11.07 4.03 -8.68
C ALA A 140 -10.85 2.90 -7.67
N ALA A 141 -9.66 2.83 -7.04
CA ALA A 141 -9.36 1.88 -5.98
C ALA A 141 -10.30 2.04 -4.77
N ALA A 142 -10.62 3.28 -4.38
CA ALA A 142 -11.54 3.54 -3.26
C ALA A 142 -12.95 3.02 -3.53
N ARG A 143 -13.45 3.19 -4.75
CA ARG A 143 -14.76 2.66 -5.17
C ARG A 143 -14.77 1.13 -5.20
N ASP A 144 -13.72 0.52 -5.80
CA ASP A 144 -13.59 -0.93 -5.86
C ASP A 144 -13.43 -1.55 -4.47
N LEU A 145 -12.66 -0.93 -3.57
CA LEU A 145 -12.51 -1.36 -2.17
C LEU A 145 -13.85 -1.33 -1.43
N ARG A 146 -14.63 -0.24 -1.57
CA ARG A 146 -15.95 -0.16 -0.93
C ARG A 146 -16.84 -1.31 -1.37
N PHE A 147 -16.83 -1.64 -2.67
CA PHE A 147 -17.60 -2.75 -3.21
C PHE A 147 -17.09 -4.11 -2.70
N ALA A 148 -15.78 -4.37 -2.82
CA ALA A 148 -15.19 -5.66 -2.45
C ALA A 148 -15.30 -5.97 -0.95
N LEU A 149 -15.20 -4.94 -0.09
CA LEU A 149 -15.27 -5.12 1.36
C LEU A 149 -16.70 -5.18 1.91
N ASN A 150 -17.69 -4.74 1.14
CA ASN A 150 -19.11 -4.83 1.54
C ASN A 150 -19.60 -6.28 1.65
N ASP A 151 -18.96 -7.21 0.94
CA ASP A 151 -19.33 -8.62 0.93
C ASP A 151 -18.77 -9.40 2.14
N ILE A 152 -17.86 -8.79 2.91
CA ILE A 152 -17.29 -9.42 4.11
C ILE A 152 -18.24 -9.24 5.28
N THR A 153 -18.82 -10.34 5.74
CA THR A 153 -19.82 -10.33 6.83
C THR A 153 -19.25 -9.75 8.13
N GLY A 154 -19.93 -8.73 8.66
CA GLY A 154 -19.56 -8.08 9.92
C GLY A 154 -18.43 -7.09 9.82
N LEU A 155 -18.06 -6.68 8.59
CA LEU A 155 -17.10 -5.63 8.33
C LEU A 155 -17.81 -4.35 7.87
N ASP A 156 -17.56 -3.25 8.56
CA ASP A 156 -17.90 -1.90 8.09
C ASP A 156 -16.61 -1.06 8.06
N ILE A 157 -16.50 -0.18 7.09
CA ILE A 157 -15.24 0.53 6.81
C ILE A 157 -15.49 2.01 6.54
N GLY A 158 -14.43 2.81 6.70
CA GLY A 158 -14.35 4.16 6.16
C GLY A 158 -13.17 4.28 5.21
N ILE A 159 -13.34 4.97 4.09
CA ILE A 159 -12.29 5.22 3.10
C ILE A 159 -12.15 6.72 2.88
N GLY A 160 -10.90 7.21 2.92
CA GLY A 160 -10.57 8.61 2.66
C GLY A 160 -9.48 8.73 1.60
N VAL A 161 -9.70 9.56 0.59
CA VAL A 161 -8.74 9.81 -0.50
C VAL A 161 -8.39 11.29 -0.57
N SER A 162 -7.11 11.59 -0.68
CA SER A 162 -6.62 12.95 -0.95
C SER A 162 -5.44 12.91 -1.92
N ALA A 163 -5.22 14.01 -2.66
CA ALA A 163 -4.09 14.14 -3.56
C ALA A 163 -3.43 15.52 -3.44
N GLY A 164 -2.11 15.55 -3.62
CA GLY A 164 -1.32 16.76 -3.56
C GLY A 164 0.18 16.50 -3.44
N LEU A 165 0.95 17.59 -3.25
CA LEU A 165 2.39 17.49 -3.04
C LEU A 165 2.71 16.93 -1.64
N ALA A 166 3.59 15.96 -1.61
CA ALA A 166 4.14 15.36 -0.39
C ALA A 166 5.62 15.04 -0.58
N VAL A 167 6.35 14.89 0.51
CA VAL A 167 7.73 14.38 0.49
C VAL A 167 7.65 12.86 0.57
N ALA A 168 8.16 12.18 -0.45
CA ALA A 168 8.26 10.73 -0.54
C ALA A 168 9.71 10.29 -0.40
N GLY A 169 10.01 9.35 0.51
CA GLY A 169 11.38 8.91 0.72
C GLY A 169 11.59 8.04 1.96
N ASN A 170 12.86 7.78 2.26
CA ASN A 170 13.28 7.01 3.42
C ASN A 170 13.33 7.91 4.65
N ILE A 171 12.42 7.69 5.58
CA ILE A 171 12.23 8.50 6.79
C ILE A 171 12.52 7.65 8.02
N GLY A 172 13.37 8.16 8.92
CA GLY A 172 13.75 7.48 10.15
C GLY A 172 15.18 7.74 10.57
N ALA A 173 15.82 6.73 11.16
CA ALA A 173 17.23 6.72 11.52
C ALA A 173 17.99 5.75 10.62
N LYS A 174 19.36 5.85 10.60
CA LYS A 174 20.20 4.96 9.79
C LYS A 174 19.93 3.47 10.06
N GLU A 175 19.69 3.15 11.32
CA GLU A 175 19.46 1.79 11.81
C GLU A 175 18.04 1.28 11.57
N ARG A 176 17.08 2.21 11.38
CA ARG A 176 15.66 1.89 11.18
C ARG A 176 14.95 3.02 10.47
N PHE A 177 14.54 2.78 9.27
CA PHE A 177 13.76 3.71 8.44
C PHE A 177 12.66 2.94 7.71
N GLU A 178 11.71 3.70 7.18
CA GLU A 178 10.67 3.19 6.28
C GLU A 178 10.55 4.12 5.07
N TYR A 179 10.22 3.56 3.92
CA TYR A 179 9.83 4.37 2.78
C TYR A 179 8.38 4.81 2.98
N THR A 180 8.13 6.10 3.01
CA THR A 180 6.79 6.64 3.27
C THR A 180 6.62 8.03 2.64
N VAL A 181 5.41 8.57 2.74
CA VAL A 181 5.10 9.95 2.34
C VAL A 181 4.68 10.79 3.53
N ILE A 182 5.14 12.04 3.56
CA ILE A 182 4.79 13.03 4.58
C ILE A 182 4.29 14.30 3.88
N GLY A 183 3.10 14.74 4.22
CA GLY A 183 2.51 15.96 3.66
C GLY A 183 1.05 16.13 4.00
N ASP A 184 0.49 17.26 3.58
CA ASP A 184 -0.91 17.61 3.82
C ASP A 184 -1.90 16.57 3.28
N PRO A 185 -1.68 15.94 2.08
CA PRO A 185 -2.57 14.91 1.56
C PRO A 185 -2.72 13.70 2.49
N VAL A 186 -1.65 13.31 3.20
CA VAL A 186 -1.68 12.18 4.14
C VAL A 186 -2.61 12.48 5.32
N ASN A 187 -2.44 13.67 5.89
CA ASN A 187 -3.28 14.12 7.01
C ASN A 187 -4.74 14.30 6.57
N GLU A 188 -4.96 14.85 5.38
CA GLU A 188 -6.30 15.04 4.83
C GLU A 188 -7.01 13.71 4.60
N ALA A 189 -6.37 12.75 3.93
CA ALA A 189 -6.94 11.43 3.68
C ALA A 189 -7.31 10.72 4.98
N SER A 190 -6.43 10.74 5.99
CA SER A 190 -6.72 10.17 7.32
C SER A 190 -7.96 10.80 7.98
N ARG A 191 -8.14 12.14 7.89
CA ARG A 191 -9.32 12.81 8.45
C ARG A 191 -10.58 12.58 7.64
N LEU A 192 -10.45 12.45 6.31
CA LEU A 192 -11.57 12.06 5.46
C LEU A 192 -12.05 10.64 5.78
N THR A 193 -11.14 9.70 6.09
CA THR A 193 -11.49 8.35 6.53
C THR A 193 -12.33 8.36 7.80
N GLU A 194 -11.92 9.14 8.82
CA GLU A 194 -12.69 9.28 10.05
C GLU A 194 -14.09 9.86 9.79
N LEU A 195 -14.19 10.86 8.92
CA LEU A 195 -15.47 11.46 8.55
C LEU A 195 -16.33 10.49 7.72
N ALA A 196 -15.71 9.71 6.84
CA ALA A 196 -16.38 8.72 6.02
C ALA A 196 -17.07 7.63 6.84
N LYS A 197 -16.49 7.23 7.96
CA LYS A 197 -17.13 6.28 8.92
C LYS A 197 -18.48 6.75 9.44
N LEU A 198 -18.76 8.04 9.39
CA LEU A 198 -20.02 8.66 9.86
C LEU A 198 -21.05 8.87 8.74
N ARG A 199 -20.70 8.54 7.48
CA ARG A 199 -21.55 8.76 6.31
C ARG A 199 -22.02 7.44 5.69
N PRO A 200 -23.24 7.37 5.12
CA PRO A 200 -23.80 6.13 4.55
C PRO A 200 -22.90 5.50 3.48
N GLY A 201 -22.35 6.31 2.57
CA GLY A 201 -21.49 5.83 1.46
C GLY A 201 -20.13 5.32 1.90
N ARG A 202 -19.65 5.69 3.11
CA ARG A 202 -18.38 5.23 3.69
C ARG A 202 -17.12 5.60 2.90
N VAL A 203 -17.23 6.38 1.83
CA VAL A 203 -16.12 6.84 1.00
C VAL A 203 -16.17 8.34 0.87
N LEU A 204 -15.07 9.02 1.16
CA LEU A 204 -14.89 10.45 0.94
C LEU A 204 -13.57 10.73 0.25
N ALA A 205 -13.57 11.68 -0.66
CA ALA A 205 -12.37 12.21 -1.27
C ALA A 205 -12.29 13.74 -1.08
N SER A 206 -11.08 14.29 -1.17
CA SER A 206 -10.92 15.72 -1.35
C SER A 206 -11.25 16.11 -2.80
N THR A 207 -11.89 17.25 -2.99
CA THR A 207 -12.14 17.78 -4.35
C THR A 207 -10.84 17.92 -5.16
N SER A 208 -9.70 18.15 -4.52
CA SER A 208 -8.41 18.19 -5.21
C SER A 208 -8.06 16.83 -5.82
N ALA A 209 -8.35 15.72 -5.15
CA ALA A 209 -8.14 14.39 -5.73
C ALA A 209 -9.00 14.18 -6.98
N VAL A 210 -10.28 14.59 -6.92
CA VAL A 210 -11.21 14.51 -8.06
C VAL A 210 -10.76 15.42 -9.21
N TYR A 211 -10.36 16.66 -8.91
CA TYR A 211 -9.94 17.64 -9.91
C TYR A 211 -8.73 17.20 -10.75
N PHE A 212 -7.79 16.48 -10.14
CA PHE A 212 -6.60 15.96 -10.81
C PHE A 212 -6.78 14.54 -11.40
N ALA A 213 -7.96 13.96 -11.28
CA ALA A 213 -8.28 12.70 -11.92
C ALA A 213 -8.68 12.89 -13.39
N SER A 214 -8.73 11.80 -14.14
CA SER A 214 -9.25 11.82 -15.52
C SER A 214 -10.72 12.24 -15.55
N ASP A 215 -11.15 12.84 -16.69
CA ASP A 215 -12.54 13.27 -16.87
C ASP A 215 -13.53 12.10 -16.67
N GLU A 216 -13.17 10.90 -17.11
CA GLU A 216 -13.97 9.69 -16.94
C GLU A 216 -14.14 9.33 -15.44
N GLU A 217 -13.08 9.43 -14.63
CA GLU A 217 -13.16 9.15 -13.20
C GLU A 217 -13.93 10.25 -12.46
N GLN A 218 -13.80 11.52 -12.86
CA GLN A 218 -14.53 12.64 -12.26
C GLN A 218 -16.05 12.45 -12.35
N GLU A 219 -16.58 11.85 -13.44
CA GLU A 219 -18.00 11.56 -13.62
C GLU A 219 -18.59 10.60 -12.56
N HIS A 220 -17.73 9.89 -11.85
CA HIS A 220 -18.12 8.99 -10.76
C HIS A 220 -18.22 9.68 -9.40
N TRP A 221 -17.95 10.96 -9.31
CA TRP A 221 -17.87 11.71 -8.06
C TRP A 221 -18.77 12.91 -8.03
N GLU A 222 -19.50 13.06 -6.93
CA GLU A 222 -20.30 14.25 -6.62
C GLU A 222 -19.49 15.15 -5.69
N LEU A 223 -19.47 16.46 -6.01
CA LEU A 223 -18.78 17.48 -5.21
C LEU A 223 -19.73 18.02 -4.15
N GLY A 224 -19.24 18.12 -2.92
CA GLY A 224 -20.04 18.56 -1.78
C GLY A 224 -19.50 19.79 -1.09
N ASP A 225 -19.96 19.98 0.14
CA ASP A 225 -19.67 21.13 0.96
C ASP A 225 -18.22 21.20 1.45
N GLN A 226 -17.83 22.39 1.88
CA GLN A 226 -16.58 22.61 2.59
C GLN A 226 -16.73 22.23 4.05
N VAL A 227 -15.72 21.54 4.58
CA VAL A 227 -15.63 21.20 6.00
C VAL A 227 -14.29 21.59 6.59
N GLN A 228 -14.30 21.93 7.87
CA GLN A 228 -13.08 22.11 8.66
C GLN A 228 -12.68 20.75 9.24
N LEU A 229 -11.66 20.12 8.68
CA LEU A 229 -11.11 18.89 9.24
C LEU A 229 -10.24 19.17 10.47
N ARG A 230 -10.33 18.32 11.49
CA ARG A 230 -9.59 18.46 12.74
C ARG A 230 -8.07 18.55 12.49
N GLY A 231 -7.44 19.61 13.01
CA GLY A 231 -5.99 19.83 12.91
C GLY A 231 -5.52 20.45 11.59
N ARG A 232 -6.40 20.68 10.62
CA ARG A 232 -6.07 21.42 9.39
C ARG A 232 -6.57 22.85 9.49
N ARG A 233 -5.76 23.81 8.97
CA ARG A 233 -6.15 25.23 8.89
C ARG A 233 -6.95 25.53 7.63
N ARG A 234 -6.77 24.76 6.57
CA ARG A 234 -7.48 24.91 5.29
C ARG A 234 -8.78 24.13 5.34
N LEU A 235 -9.83 24.70 4.76
CA LEU A 235 -11.08 23.98 4.50
C LEU A 235 -10.84 22.91 3.43
N THR A 236 -11.50 21.78 3.61
CA THR A 236 -11.51 20.69 2.62
C THR A 236 -12.87 20.69 1.95
N HIS A 237 -12.88 20.73 0.63
CA HIS A 237 -14.09 20.44 -0.15
C HIS A 237 -14.22 18.93 -0.28
N LEU A 238 -15.37 18.41 0.11
CA LEU A 238 -15.68 17.00 0.06
C LEU A 238 -16.12 16.56 -1.33
N ALA A 239 -15.84 15.29 -1.64
CA ALA A 239 -16.45 14.57 -2.74
C ALA A 239 -16.79 13.14 -2.28
N TRP A 240 -17.80 12.54 -2.89
CA TRP A 240 -18.20 11.14 -2.64
C TRP A 240 -18.61 10.46 -3.93
N PRO A 241 -18.55 9.11 -4.01
CA PRO A 241 -18.97 8.40 -5.19
C PRO A 241 -20.47 8.60 -5.46
N VAL A 242 -20.81 8.80 -6.75
CA VAL A 242 -22.21 8.80 -7.19
C VAL A 242 -22.79 7.39 -7.01
N GLU A 243 -23.87 7.27 -6.25
CA GLU A 243 -24.60 6.01 -6.17
C GLU A 243 -25.28 5.76 -7.53
N ARG A 244 -24.78 4.77 -8.28
CA ARG A 244 -25.50 4.29 -9.46
C ARG A 244 -26.52 3.27 -9.00
N PRO A 245 -27.81 3.41 -9.45
CA PRO A 245 -28.88 2.49 -9.11
C PRO A 245 -28.62 1.06 -9.61
#